data_70d02fa46e12624731532005b99ebeb7
#
_entry.id   70d02fa46e12624731532005b99ebeb7
#
_cell.length_a   1.000
_cell.length_b   1.000
_cell.length_c   1.000
_cell.angle_alpha   90.00
_cell.angle_beta   90.00
_cell.angle_gamma   90.00
#
_symmetry.space_group_name_H-M   'P 1'
#
loop_
_entity.id
_entity.type
_entity.pdbx_description
1 polymer ?
#
loop_
_entity_poly.entity_id
_entity_poly.type
_entity_poly.pdbx_seq_one_letter_code
_entity_poly.pdbx_strand_id
1 'polypeptide(L)' 'MKNNRILALSGNDIFSGGGLSADLATYTLNGLHGFVAVTCLTALTEKGFEVFPTDDTIFQHELNSLRDVEFAGIKIGLL' A
#
# COMPACT_ATOMS: atom_id res chain seq x y z
N MET A 1 19.95 -11.51 11.69
CA MET A 1 19.43 -11.12 10.37
C MET A 1 18.72 -9.78 10.50
N LYS A 2 19.02 -8.85 9.62
CA LYS A 2 18.40 -7.53 9.67
C LYS A 2 16.95 -7.63 9.23
N ASN A 3 16.08 -6.86 9.89
CA ASN A 3 14.70 -6.73 9.48
C ASN A 3 14.63 -5.95 8.16
N ASN A 4 14.11 -6.58 7.12
CA ASN A 4 13.97 -5.96 5.81
C ASN A 4 12.50 -5.72 5.43
N ARG A 5 11.60 -5.80 6.39
CA ARG A 5 10.17 -5.62 6.14
C ARG A 5 9.77 -4.17 6.22
N ILE A 6 9.09 -3.70 5.20
CA ILE A 6 8.58 -2.32 5.12
C ILE A 6 7.06 -2.39 4.90
N LEU A 7 6.34 -1.58 5.63
CA LEU A 7 4.90 -1.42 5.43
C LEU A 7 4.65 -0.13 4.66
N ALA A 8 3.87 -0.24 3.59
CA ALA A 8 3.34 0.93 2.88
C ALA A 8 1.84 1.05 3.14
N LEU A 9 1.40 2.23 3.55
CA LEU A 9 -0.01 2.62 3.57
C LEU A 9 -0.24 3.38 2.28
N SER A 10 -0.78 2.72 1.27
CA SER A 10 -0.72 3.22 -0.10
C SER A 10 -1.95 2.82 -0.89
N GLY A 11 -2.32 3.66 -1.85
CA GLY A 11 -3.41 3.36 -2.76
C GLY A 11 -2.96 2.58 -3.98
N ASN A 12 -3.91 1.92 -4.63
CA ASN A 12 -3.67 1.26 -5.90
C ASN A 12 -3.92 2.23 -7.05
N ASP A 13 -2.86 2.57 -7.80
CA ASP A 13 -2.97 3.30 -9.05
C ASP A 13 -3.21 2.30 -10.17
N ILE A 14 -4.37 2.35 -10.80
CA ILE A 14 -4.75 1.40 -11.85
C ILE A 14 -3.77 1.41 -13.04
N PHE A 15 -3.07 2.51 -13.24
CA PHE A 15 -2.09 2.64 -14.31
C PHE A 15 -0.66 2.36 -13.84
N SER A 16 -0.48 2.00 -12.56
CA SER A 16 0.82 1.66 -11.96
C SER A 16 1.90 2.74 -12.05
N GLY A 17 1.50 3.99 -12.27
CA GLY A 17 2.43 5.12 -12.30
C GLY A 17 2.91 5.55 -10.92
N GLY A 18 2.18 5.13 -9.87
CA GLY A 18 2.50 5.43 -8.49
C GLY A 18 1.86 4.41 -7.58
N GLY A 19 1.63 4.80 -6.31
CA GLY A 19 0.94 3.98 -5.35
C GLY A 19 1.70 2.71 -4.98
N LEU A 20 0.95 1.67 -4.60
CA LEU A 20 1.53 0.42 -4.07
C LEU A 20 2.41 -0.30 -5.08
N SER A 21 2.08 -0.26 -6.37
CA SER A 21 2.87 -0.95 -7.39
C SER A 21 4.28 -0.38 -7.49
N ALA A 22 4.39 0.95 -7.51
CA ALA A 22 5.67 1.63 -7.54
C ALA A 22 6.46 1.41 -6.24
N ASP A 23 5.79 1.45 -5.10
CA ASP A 23 6.41 1.23 -3.80
C ASP A 23 7.00 -0.18 -3.70
N LEU A 24 6.23 -1.20 -4.06
CA LEU A 24 6.69 -2.60 -4.01
C LEU A 24 7.86 -2.85 -4.95
N ALA A 25 7.82 -2.29 -6.15
CA ALA A 25 8.92 -2.40 -7.10
C ALA A 25 10.21 -1.79 -6.53
N THR A 26 10.10 -0.61 -5.94
CA THR A 26 11.25 0.08 -5.32
C THR A 26 11.81 -0.75 -4.16
N TYR A 27 10.97 -1.30 -3.29
CA TYR A 27 11.42 -2.11 -2.16
C TYR A 27 12.16 -3.34 -2.65
N THR A 28 11.61 -4.05 -3.62
CA THR A 28 12.23 -5.25 -4.18
C THR A 28 13.62 -4.94 -4.76
N LEU A 29 13.76 -3.84 -5.50
CA LEU A 29 15.05 -3.42 -6.04
C LEU A 29 16.08 -3.12 -4.97
N ASN A 30 15.63 -2.76 -3.78
CA ASN A 30 16.51 -2.45 -2.64
C ASN A 30 16.64 -3.59 -1.64
N GLY A 31 16.22 -4.79 -2.00
CA GLY A 31 16.33 -5.96 -1.14
C GLY A 31 15.37 -5.96 0.04
N LEU A 32 14.30 -5.18 -0.04
CA LEU A 32 13.30 -5.08 1.00
C LEU A 32 12.07 -5.91 0.65
N HIS A 33 11.37 -6.40 1.68
CA HIS A 33 10.11 -7.09 1.51
C HIS A 33 8.97 -6.12 1.87
N GLY A 34 8.15 -5.78 0.88
CA GLY A 34 7.06 -4.83 1.06
C GLY A 34 5.76 -5.51 1.47
N PHE A 35 5.12 -4.91 2.47
CA PHE A 35 3.74 -5.21 2.84
C PHE A 35 2.91 -3.97 2.54
N VAL A 36 1.64 -4.14 2.24
CA VAL A 36 0.76 -3.02 1.91
C VAL A 36 -0.56 -3.14 2.66
N ALA A 37 -0.96 -2.05 3.32
CA ALA A 37 -2.35 -1.84 3.70
C ALA A 37 -2.92 -0.85 2.69
N VAL A 38 -3.91 -1.27 1.93
CA VAL A 38 -4.44 -0.52 0.79
C VAL A 38 -5.39 0.56 1.27
N THR A 39 -5.11 1.81 0.94
CA THR A 39 -5.91 2.97 1.37
C THR A 39 -7.02 3.32 0.40
N CYS A 40 -6.85 2.98 -0.87
CA CYS A 40 -7.87 3.24 -1.89
C CYS A 40 -7.63 2.40 -3.12
N LEU A 41 -8.67 2.27 -3.92
CA LEU A 41 -8.59 1.76 -5.28
C LEU A 41 -8.85 2.91 -6.23
N THR A 42 -8.34 2.81 -7.44
CA THR A 42 -8.63 3.79 -8.48
C THR A 42 -9.17 3.08 -9.71
N ALA A 43 -9.94 3.78 -10.49
CA ALA A 43 -10.47 3.26 -11.74
C ALA A 43 -10.80 4.40 -12.70
N LEU A 44 -10.82 4.08 -13.97
CA LEU A 44 -11.33 4.99 -14.99
C LEU A 44 -12.78 4.61 -15.26
N THR A 45 -13.68 5.52 -15.01
CA THR A 45 -15.12 5.34 -15.24
C THR A 45 -15.59 6.32 -16.31
N GLU A 46 -16.89 6.29 -16.63
CA GLU A 46 -17.49 7.27 -17.54
C GLU A 46 -17.39 8.70 -17.04
N LYS A 47 -17.14 8.89 -15.73
CA LYS A 47 -16.93 10.22 -15.14
C LYS A 47 -15.46 10.65 -15.17
N GLY A 48 -14.55 9.79 -15.63
CA GLY A 48 -13.12 10.00 -15.64
C GLY A 48 -12.41 9.19 -14.58
N PHE A 49 -11.24 9.64 -14.18
CA PHE A 49 -10.44 8.96 -13.16
C PHE A 49 -11.06 9.18 -11.78
N GLU A 50 -11.37 8.08 -11.10
CA GLU A 50 -12.01 8.13 -9.78
C GLU A 50 -11.20 7.38 -8.75
N VAL A 51 -11.27 7.86 -7.50
CA VAL A 51 -10.61 7.27 -6.34
C VAL A 51 -11.70 6.73 -5.42
N PHE A 52 -11.55 5.46 -5.01
CA PHE A 52 -12.48 4.78 -4.13
C PHE A 52 -11.75 4.46 -2.83
N PRO A 53 -11.95 5.24 -1.75
CA PRO A 53 -11.31 4.96 -0.48
C PRO A 53 -11.70 3.60 0.07
N THR A 54 -10.75 2.92 0.71
CA THR A 54 -11.02 1.67 1.42
C THR A 54 -11.97 1.95 2.57
N ASP A 55 -13.00 1.11 2.74
CA ASP A 55 -13.89 1.19 3.89
C ASP A 55 -13.10 1.11 5.19
N ASP A 56 -13.45 1.96 6.15
CA ASP A 56 -12.73 2.05 7.44
C ASP A 56 -12.66 0.71 8.15
N THR A 57 -13.74 -0.06 8.14
CA THR A 57 -13.75 -1.38 8.78
C THR A 57 -12.77 -2.33 8.10
N ILE A 58 -12.72 -2.32 6.78
CA ILE A 58 -11.80 -3.15 6.01
C ILE A 58 -10.37 -2.72 6.26
N PHE A 59 -10.11 -1.41 6.26
CA PHE A 59 -8.77 -0.89 6.52
C PHE A 59 -8.30 -1.30 7.92
N GLN A 60 -9.19 -1.25 8.90
CA GLN A 60 -8.88 -1.70 10.26
C GLN A 60 -8.51 -3.18 10.28
N HIS A 61 -9.21 -4.02 9.52
CA HIS A 61 -8.86 -5.44 9.37
C HIS A 61 -7.48 -5.63 8.73
N GLU A 62 -7.14 -4.81 7.73
CA GLU A 62 -5.81 -4.85 7.14
C GLU A 62 -4.72 -4.57 8.18
N LEU A 63 -4.90 -3.51 8.96
CA LEU A 63 -3.94 -3.15 10.01
C LEU A 63 -3.83 -4.23 11.08
N ASN A 64 -4.97 -4.77 11.52
CA ASN A 64 -4.99 -5.83 12.53
C ASN A 64 -4.30 -7.10 12.05
N SER A 65 -4.39 -7.40 10.75
CA SER A 65 -3.70 -8.54 10.16
C SER A 65 -2.18 -8.43 10.25
N LEU A 66 -1.68 -7.22 10.32
CA LEU A 66 -0.24 -6.93 10.30
C LEU A 66 0.33 -6.58 11.67
N ARG A 67 -0.50 -6.55 12.72
CA ARG A 67 -0.09 -6.03 14.03
C ARG A 67 1.07 -6.78 14.67
N ASP A 68 1.23 -8.07 14.37
CA ASP A 68 2.30 -8.90 14.93
C ASP A 68 3.56 -8.94 14.04
N VAL A 69 3.52 -8.25 12.92
CA VAL A 69 4.68 -8.13 12.03
C VAL A 69 5.54 -6.96 12.47
N GLU A 70 6.82 -7.20 12.66
CA GLU A 70 7.77 -6.12 12.94
C GLU A 70 8.24 -5.52 11.63
N PHE A 71 8.11 -4.20 11.51
CA PHE A 71 8.56 -3.46 10.34
C PHE A 71 9.78 -2.62 10.67
N ALA A 72 10.74 -2.59 9.75
CA ALA A 72 11.89 -1.69 9.84
C ALA A 72 11.50 -0.23 9.56
N GLY A 73 10.42 -0.03 8.81
CA GLY A 73 9.91 1.29 8.53
C GLY A 73 8.50 1.24 7.98
N ILE A 74 7.85 2.39 8.00
CA ILE A 74 6.48 2.55 7.48
C ILE A 74 6.49 3.78 6.57
N LYS A 75 5.99 3.59 5.34
CA LYS A 75 5.80 4.69 4.40
C LYS A 75 4.32 4.99 4.30
N ILE A 76 3.95 6.24 4.44
CA ILE A 76 2.59 6.70 4.24
C ILE A 76 2.52 7.39 2.88
N GLY A 77 1.76 6.78 1.98
CA GLY A 77 1.50 7.35 0.66
C GLY A 77 0.20 8.11 0.63
N LEU A 78 -0.51 8.03 -0.49
CA LEU A 78 -1.82 8.65 -0.64
C LEU A 78 -2.84 7.96 0.26
N LEU A 79 -3.49 8.75 1.07
CA LEU A 79 -4.53 8.27 1.99
C LEU A 79 -5.93 8.68 1.54
#